data_265069e374e7434b207a00c465e4a2bb
#
_entry.id   265069e374e7434b207a00c465e4a2bb
#
_cell.length_a   1.000
_cell.length_b   1.000
_cell.length_c   1.000
_cell.angle_alpha   90.00
_cell.angle_beta   90.00
_cell.angle_gamma   90.00
#
_symmetry.space_group_name_H-M   'P 1'
#
loop_
_entity.id
_entity.type
_entity.pdbx_description
1 polymer ?
#
loop_
_entity_poly.entity_id
_entity_poly.type
_entity_poly.pdbx_seq_one_letter_code
_entity_poly.pdbx_strand_id
1 'polypeptide(L)'
;MRQIVKILPSERQSMLFSATQTTKVQDLARISLRPGPLYINVHEQMASSTVSKLEQGYVVCDSDKRFLLLFTFLKRNAGKKIIVFMNSCNSVKYHGELLNYIDVPVLDLHGKQKQQKRSNTFFEFCNAQHGILLCTDVAARGLDIPAVDWIIQYDPPDDPRDYIHRVGRTARGGKHGRSLL
;
A
#
# COMPACT_ATOMS: atom_id res chain seq x y z
N MET A 1 -6.62 -20.37 5.74
CA MET A 1 -5.47 -20.65 6.65
C MET A 1 -5.58 -21.98 7.37
N ARG A 2 -6.67 -22.30 8.13
CA ARG A 2 -6.77 -23.60 8.84
C ARG A 2 -6.55 -24.83 7.94
N GLN A 3 -7.08 -24.84 6.73
CA GLN A 3 -6.89 -25.95 5.77
C GLN A 3 -5.40 -26.07 5.33
N ILE A 4 -4.76 -24.92 5.06
CA ILE A 4 -3.32 -24.90 4.66
C ILE A 4 -2.45 -25.44 5.78
N VAL A 5 -2.68 -24.96 7.01
CA VAL A 5 -1.89 -25.39 8.18
C VAL A 5 -2.01 -26.90 8.45
N LYS A 6 -3.17 -27.51 8.17
CA LYS A 6 -3.38 -28.97 8.31
C LYS A 6 -2.60 -29.81 7.31
N ILE A 7 -2.25 -29.25 6.14
CA ILE A 7 -1.51 -29.95 5.08
C ILE A 7 0.00 -29.83 5.28
N LEU A 8 0.46 -28.83 6.04
CA LEU A 8 1.88 -28.61 6.29
C LEU A 8 2.45 -29.68 7.24
N PRO A 9 3.74 -30.01 7.12
CA PRO A 9 4.42 -30.92 8.03
C PRO A 9 4.23 -30.50 9.49
N SER A 10 4.06 -31.50 10.39
CA SER A 10 3.96 -31.25 11.84
C SER A 10 5.26 -30.69 12.40
N GLU A 11 6.38 -31.25 11.94
CA GLU A 11 7.72 -30.77 12.27
C GLU A 11 8.11 -29.62 11.33
N ARG A 12 7.86 -28.39 11.78
CA ARG A 12 8.22 -27.16 11.05
C ARG A 12 8.55 -26.04 12.00
N GLN A 13 9.35 -25.10 11.55
CA GLN A 13 9.49 -23.78 12.16
C GLN A 13 8.49 -22.83 11.48
N SER A 14 7.73 -22.11 12.28
CA SER A 14 6.76 -21.12 11.78
C SER A 14 7.05 -19.76 12.40
N MET A 15 7.08 -18.72 11.58
CA MET A 15 7.25 -17.34 11.99
C MET A 15 6.11 -16.49 11.42
N LEU A 16 5.54 -15.63 12.23
CA LEU A 16 4.48 -14.71 11.83
C LEU A 16 4.96 -13.27 11.97
N PHE A 17 4.93 -12.52 10.88
CA PHE A 17 5.29 -11.12 10.85
C PHE A 17 4.06 -10.27 10.58
N SER A 18 3.82 -9.24 11.39
CA SER A 18 2.72 -8.30 11.21
C SER A 18 3.13 -6.92 11.69
N ALA A 19 2.77 -5.89 10.91
CA ALA A 19 2.93 -4.50 11.32
C ALA A 19 1.81 -4.02 12.26
N THR A 20 0.70 -4.78 12.35
CA THR A 20 -0.48 -4.42 13.17
C THR A 20 -0.90 -5.58 14.05
N GLN A 21 -1.12 -5.30 15.33
CA GLN A 21 -1.68 -6.26 16.28
C GLN A 21 -3.20 -6.21 16.23
N THR A 22 -3.83 -7.34 15.87
CA THR A 22 -5.28 -7.50 15.84
C THR A 22 -5.67 -8.84 16.44
N THR A 23 -6.93 -8.96 16.91
CA THR A 23 -7.50 -10.24 17.34
C THR A 23 -7.37 -11.32 16.26
N LYS A 24 -7.55 -10.94 14.99
CA LYS A 24 -7.37 -11.86 13.85
C LYS A 24 -5.94 -12.36 13.70
N VAL A 25 -4.94 -11.52 13.97
CA VAL A 25 -3.52 -11.92 13.97
C VAL A 25 -3.22 -12.85 15.14
N GLN A 26 -3.77 -12.59 16.32
CA GLN A 26 -3.64 -13.48 17.48
C GLN A 26 -4.30 -14.83 17.23
N ASP A 27 -5.50 -14.88 16.64
CA ASP A 27 -6.18 -16.12 16.27
C ASP A 27 -5.38 -16.90 15.21
N LEU A 28 -4.78 -16.20 14.25
CA LEU A 28 -3.91 -16.83 13.27
C LEU A 28 -2.67 -17.42 13.94
N ALA A 29 -2.05 -16.70 14.87
CA ALA A 29 -0.89 -17.18 15.64
C ALA A 29 -1.23 -18.44 16.42
N ARG A 30 -2.38 -18.50 17.13
CA ARG A 30 -2.85 -19.68 17.86
C ARG A 30 -3.03 -20.91 16.98
N ILE A 31 -3.40 -20.72 15.71
CA ILE A 31 -3.64 -21.82 14.77
C ILE A 31 -2.36 -22.28 14.08
N SER A 32 -1.43 -21.36 13.80
CA SER A 32 -0.28 -21.61 12.92
C SER A 32 1.04 -21.82 13.64
N LEU A 33 1.18 -21.30 14.86
CA LEU A 33 2.40 -21.42 15.65
C LEU A 33 2.30 -22.57 16.66
N ARG A 34 3.46 -23.09 17.10
CA ARG A 34 3.54 -24.03 18.20
C ARG A 34 3.13 -23.35 19.53
N PRO A 35 2.67 -24.10 20.53
CA PRO A 35 2.41 -23.55 21.87
C PRO A 35 3.65 -22.83 22.45
N GLY A 36 3.43 -21.67 23.08
CA GLY A 36 4.50 -20.87 23.65
C GLY A 36 5.40 -20.17 22.62
N PRO A 37 4.85 -19.53 21.59
CA PRO A 37 5.68 -18.83 20.60
C PRO A 37 6.44 -17.67 21.25
N LEU A 38 7.66 -17.43 20.79
CA LEU A 38 8.40 -16.24 21.19
C LEU A 38 7.75 -15.02 20.54
N TYR A 39 7.35 -14.06 21.35
CA TYR A 39 6.80 -12.79 20.91
C TYR A 39 7.89 -11.71 20.95
N ILE A 40 8.17 -11.09 19.80
CA ILE A 40 9.14 -10.01 19.66
C ILE A 40 8.40 -8.77 19.20
N ASN A 41 8.33 -7.74 20.03
CA ASN A 41 7.77 -6.44 19.68
C ASN A 41 8.90 -5.41 19.49
N VAL A 42 9.16 -5.06 18.24
CA VAL A 42 10.25 -4.13 17.89
C VAL A 42 9.87 -2.67 18.18
N HIS A 43 8.59 -2.36 18.35
CA HIS A 43 8.07 -1.00 18.44
C HIS A 43 7.39 -0.66 19.77
N GLU A 44 7.52 -1.50 20.80
CA GLU A 44 6.84 -1.32 22.08
C GLU A 44 7.17 0.01 22.79
N GLN A 45 8.32 0.58 22.47
CA GLN A 45 8.78 1.86 23.05
C GLN A 45 8.70 3.06 22.08
N MET A 46 8.20 2.86 20.85
CA MET A 46 8.09 3.97 19.90
C MET A 46 6.74 4.69 20.04
N ALA A 47 6.79 5.99 20.30
CA ALA A 47 5.61 6.86 20.37
C ALA A 47 4.86 7.03 19.03
N SER A 48 5.41 6.51 17.92
CA SER A 48 4.84 6.62 16.58
C SER A 48 4.91 5.31 15.82
N SER A 49 3.80 4.92 15.19
CA SER A 49 3.70 3.76 14.28
C SER A 49 4.32 4.01 12.92
N THR A 50 4.82 5.21 12.65
CA THR A 50 5.40 5.63 11.37
C THR A 50 6.90 5.87 11.48
N VAL A 51 7.61 5.69 10.36
CA VAL A 51 9.07 5.86 10.29
C VAL A 51 9.45 7.33 10.44
N SER A 52 10.51 7.65 11.18
CA SER A 52 10.98 9.03 11.47
C SER A 52 11.30 9.88 10.24
N LYS A 53 11.57 9.26 9.09
CA LYS A 53 11.87 9.95 7.81
C LYS A 53 10.65 10.10 6.89
N LEU A 54 9.45 9.88 7.41
CA LEU A 54 8.19 10.05 6.68
C LEU A 54 7.62 11.45 6.96
N GLU A 55 7.59 12.29 5.93
CA GLU A 55 6.86 13.54 5.94
C GLU A 55 5.39 13.26 5.63
N GLN A 56 4.48 13.74 6.48
CA GLN A 56 3.04 13.49 6.36
C GLN A 56 2.30 14.82 6.30
N GLY A 57 1.38 14.96 5.35
CA GLY A 57 0.54 16.12 5.21
C GLY A 57 -0.88 15.75 4.77
N TYR A 58 -1.78 16.70 4.87
CA TYR A 58 -3.14 16.60 4.34
C TYR A 58 -3.58 17.90 3.70
N VAL A 59 -4.54 17.79 2.77
CA VAL A 59 -5.17 18.95 2.11
C VAL A 59 -6.68 18.86 2.26
N VAL A 60 -7.28 19.93 2.77
CA VAL A 60 -8.73 20.08 2.82
C VAL A 60 -9.16 20.87 1.59
N CYS A 61 -10.03 20.28 0.75
CA CYS A 61 -10.59 20.94 -0.43
C CYS A 61 -12.02 20.47 -0.70
N ASP A 62 -12.75 21.26 -1.49
CA ASP A 62 -14.09 20.89 -1.95
C ASP A 62 -14.02 19.67 -2.87
N SER A 63 -15.09 18.85 -2.89
CA SER A 63 -15.12 17.58 -3.64
C SER A 63 -14.93 17.79 -5.14
N ASP A 64 -15.48 18.86 -5.70
CA ASP A 64 -15.37 19.21 -7.12
C ASP A 64 -13.95 19.60 -7.53
N LYS A 65 -13.12 20.03 -6.60
CA LYS A 65 -11.72 20.42 -6.82
C LYS A 65 -10.72 19.29 -6.63
N ARG A 66 -11.13 18.16 -6.03
CA ARG A 66 -10.22 17.04 -5.70
C ARG A 66 -9.48 16.50 -6.93
N PHE A 67 -10.20 16.29 -8.05
CA PHE A 67 -9.57 15.80 -9.27
C PHE A 67 -8.57 16.79 -9.84
N LEU A 68 -8.90 18.08 -9.87
CA LEU A 68 -8.01 19.12 -10.37
C LEU A 68 -6.74 19.23 -9.51
N LEU A 69 -6.87 19.06 -8.20
CA LEU A 69 -5.75 19.02 -7.27
C LEU A 69 -4.83 17.82 -7.55
N LEU A 70 -5.42 16.61 -7.69
CA LEU A 70 -4.67 15.42 -8.06
C LEU A 70 -3.95 15.59 -9.38
N PHE A 71 -4.66 16.02 -10.43
CA PHE A 71 -4.11 16.26 -11.76
C PHE A 71 -2.91 17.23 -11.72
N THR A 72 -3.08 18.36 -11.03
CA THR A 72 -2.03 19.38 -10.91
C THR A 72 -0.82 18.84 -10.17
N PHE A 73 -1.04 18.07 -9.11
CA PHE A 73 0.03 17.42 -8.35
C PHE A 73 0.81 16.43 -9.22
N LEU A 74 0.12 15.54 -9.93
CA LEU A 74 0.73 14.53 -10.79
C LEU A 74 1.54 15.16 -11.92
N LYS A 75 1.01 16.18 -12.58
CA LYS A 75 1.73 16.95 -13.62
C LYS A 75 3.02 17.56 -13.09
N ARG A 76 2.99 18.17 -11.91
CA ARG A 76 4.17 18.81 -11.29
C ARG A 76 5.22 17.81 -10.81
N ASN A 77 4.82 16.58 -10.60
CA ASN A 77 5.69 15.50 -10.08
C ASN A 77 5.89 14.35 -11.06
N ALA A 78 5.74 14.58 -12.37
CA ALA A 78 5.80 13.54 -13.41
C ALA A 78 7.12 12.73 -13.41
N GLY A 79 8.24 13.31 -12.97
CA GLY A 79 9.54 12.63 -12.84
C GLY A 79 9.71 11.85 -11.52
N LYS A 80 8.65 11.69 -10.72
CA LYS A 80 8.68 10.98 -9.43
C LYS A 80 7.98 9.63 -9.52
N LYS A 81 8.29 8.75 -8.57
CA LYS A 81 7.62 7.47 -8.39
C LYS A 81 6.50 7.63 -7.37
N ILE A 82 5.24 7.52 -7.82
CA ILE A 82 4.06 7.88 -7.03
C ILE A 82 3.08 6.73 -6.98
N ILE A 83 2.53 6.45 -5.80
CA ILE A 83 1.35 5.58 -5.65
C ILE A 83 0.17 6.45 -5.21
N VAL A 84 -0.97 6.28 -5.88
CA VAL A 84 -2.24 6.93 -5.53
C VAL A 84 -3.22 5.86 -5.08
N PHE A 85 -3.65 5.94 -3.83
CA PHE A 85 -4.64 5.03 -3.26
C PHE A 85 -6.06 5.54 -3.45
N MET A 86 -6.94 4.65 -3.90
CA MET A 86 -8.38 4.87 -4.07
C MET A 86 -9.14 3.70 -3.43
N ASN A 87 -10.35 3.97 -2.91
CA ASN A 87 -11.11 2.97 -2.16
C ASN A 87 -11.84 1.95 -3.04
N SER A 88 -12.03 2.23 -4.34
CA SER A 88 -12.76 1.29 -5.21
C SER A 88 -12.06 0.97 -6.53
N CYS A 89 -12.27 -0.26 -7.02
CA CYS A 89 -11.79 -0.69 -8.33
C CYS A 89 -12.33 0.17 -9.48
N ASN A 90 -13.58 0.66 -9.34
CA ASN A 90 -14.20 1.50 -10.36
C ASN A 90 -13.55 2.90 -10.38
N SER A 91 -13.22 3.46 -9.21
CA SER A 91 -12.50 4.73 -9.11
C SER A 91 -11.11 4.62 -9.75
N VAL A 92 -10.35 3.56 -9.44
CA VAL A 92 -9.04 3.30 -10.06
C VAL A 92 -9.15 3.22 -11.58
N LYS A 93 -10.11 2.44 -12.09
CA LYS A 93 -10.33 2.28 -13.53
C LYS A 93 -10.69 3.62 -14.18
N TYR A 94 -11.69 4.32 -13.63
CA TYR A 94 -12.18 5.59 -14.18
C TYR A 94 -11.08 6.66 -14.25
N HIS A 95 -10.37 6.87 -13.13
CA HIS A 95 -9.30 7.86 -13.10
C HIS A 95 -8.09 7.44 -13.93
N GLY A 96 -7.82 6.14 -14.03
CA GLY A 96 -6.77 5.62 -14.91
C GLY A 96 -7.05 5.90 -16.38
N GLU A 97 -8.27 5.64 -16.85
CA GLU A 97 -8.71 5.95 -18.22
C GLU A 97 -8.70 7.46 -18.47
N LEU A 98 -9.23 8.25 -17.55
CA LEU A 98 -9.31 9.70 -17.66
C LEU A 98 -7.92 10.35 -17.71
N LEU A 99 -7.02 10.00 -16.81
CA LEU A 99 -5.67 10.57 -16.74
C LEU A 99 -4.86 10.21 -17.98
N ASN A 100 -4.93 8.97 -18.45
CA ASN A 100 -4.28 8.57 -19.69
C ASN A 100 -4.87 9.30 -20.92
N TYR A 101 -6.19 9.55 -20.94
CA TYR A 101 -6.84 10.30 -22.01
C TYR A 101 -6.37 11.77 -22.09
N ILE A 102 -6.03 12.37 -20.94
CA ILE A 102 -5.57 13.77 -20.86
C ILE A 102 -4.04 13.88 -20.75
N ASP A 103 -3.30 12.94 -21.32
CA ASP A 103 -1.84 12.92 -21.42
C ASP A 103 -1.10 12.95 -20.06
N VAL A 104 -1.66 12.30 -19.04
CA VAL A 104 -0.98 11.95 -17.80
C VAL A 104 -0.86 10.44 -17.72
N PRO A 105 0.27 9.86 -18.17
CA PRO A 105 0.42 8.42 -18.21
C PRO A 105 0.43 7.82 -16.80
N VAL A 106 -0.50 6.90 -16.56
CA VAL A 106 -0.64 6.21 -15.28
C VAL A 106 -0.87 4.72 -15.50
N LEU A 107 -0.41 3.91 -14.57
CA LEU A 107 -0.71 2.50 -14.46
C LEU A 107 -1.87 2.28 -13.48
N ASP A 108 -2.73 1.31 -13.76
CA ASP A 108 -3.88 0.97 -12.91
C ASP A 108 -3.75 -0.45 -12.35
N LEU A 109 -3.99 -0.62 -11.03
CA LEU A 109 -3.88 -1.90 -10.35
C LEU A 109 -5.05 -2.12 -9.37
N HIS A 110 -5.95 -3.06 -9.70
CA HIS A 110 -7.11 -3.35 -8.87
C HIS A 110 -7.59 -4.81 -8.95
N GLY A 111 -8.37 -5.24 -7.96
CA GLY A 111 -8.76 -6.64 -7.80
C GLY A 111 -9.65 -7.23 -8.91
N LYS A 112 -10.34 -6.40 -9.71
CA LYS A 112 -11.16 -6.86 -10.84
C LYS A 112 -10.37 -7.21 -12.11
N GLN A 113 -9.05 -6.95 -12.13
CA GLN A 113 -8.20 -7.30 -13.26
C GLN A 113 -7.79 -8.76 -13.22
N LYS A 114 -7.52 -9.34 -14.40
CA LYS A 114 -6.92 -10.68 -14.52
C LYS A 114 -5.53 -10.69 -13.86
N GLN A 115 -5.17 -11.81 -13.21
CA GLN A 115 -3.90 -11.91 -12.47
C GLN A 115 -2.67 -11.59 -13.35
N GLN A 116 -2.68 -12.01 -14.63
CA GLN A 116 -1.59 -11.72 -15.55
C GLN A 116 -1.41 -10.20 -15.76
N LYS A 117 -2.51 -9.44 -15.97
CA LYS A 117 -2.44 -7.97 -16.09
C LYS A 117 -1.87 -7.35 -14.81
N ARG A 118 -2.34 -7.80 -13.65
CA ARG A 118 -1.84 -7.31 -12.36
C ARG A 118 -0.35 -7.53 -12.19
N SER A 119 0.14 -8.73 -12.54
CA SER A 119 1.56 -9.05 -12.48
C SER A 119 2.37 -8.18 -13.44
N ASN A 120 1.93 -8.02 -14.68
CA ASN A 120 2.62 -7.20 -15.66
C ASN A 120 2.71 -5.73 -15.21
N THR A 121 1.58 -5.13 -14.79
CA THR A 121 1.52 -3.77 -14.26
C THR A 121 2.43 -3.59 -13.04
N PHE A 122 2.45 -4.56 -12.14
CA PHE A 122 3.33 -4.54 -10.98
C PHE A 122 4.80 -4.52 -11.37
N PHE A 123 5.24 -5.44 -12.25
CA PHE A 123 6.63 -5.49 -12.68
C PHE A 123 7.04 -4.26 -13.49
N GLU A 124 6.15 -3.75 -14.35
CA GLU A 124 6.35 -2.51 -15.08
C GLU A 124 6.61 -1.35 -14.12
N PHE A 125 5.74 -1.17 -13.12
CA PHE A 125 5.92 -0.12 -12.11
C PHE A 125 7.19 -0.33 -11.29
N CYS A 126 7.52 -1.56 -10.87
CA CYS A 126 8.72 -1.82 -10.07
C CYS A 126 10.01 -1.48 -10.81
N ASN A 127 10.09 -1.83 -12.09
CA ASN A 127 11.29 -1.63 -12.92
C ASN A 127 11.47 -0.19 -13.39
N ALA A 128 10.39 0.60 -13.44
CA ALA A 128 10.45 2.01 -13.84
C ALA A 128 11.16 2.85 -12.76
N GLN A 129 11.98 3.81 -13.17
CA GLN A 129 12.62 4.78 -12.25
C GLN A 129 11.61 5.81 -11.73
N HIS A 130 10.64 6.19 -12.55
CA HIS A 130 9.54 7.10 -12.23
C HIS A 130 8.24 6.55 -12.80
N GLY A 131 7.11 7.05 -12.35
CA GLY A 131 5.79 6.66 -12.84
C GLY A 131 4.71 6.76 -11.77
N ILE A 132 3.48 6.68 -12.19
CA ILE A 132 2.30 6.84 -11.35
C ILE A 132 1.51 5.54 -11.37
N LEU A 133 1.24 4.99 -10.19
CA LEU A 133 0.41 3.82 -10.01
C LEU A 133 -0.86 4.21 -9.25
N LEU A 134 -2.02 4.05 -9.88
CA LEU A 134 -3.31 4.11 -9.19
C LEU A 134 -3.68 2.72 -8.68
N CYS A 135 -4.01 2.56 -7.41
CA CYS A 135 -4.34 1.24 -6.89
C CYS A 135 -5.36 1.27 -5.75
N THR A 136 -5.94 0.10 -5.48
CA THR A 136 -6.71 -0.15 -4.25
C THR A 136 -5.82 -0.81 -3.19
N ASP A 137 -6.20 -0.70 -1.90
CA ASP A 137 -5.47 -1.33 -0.79
C ASP A 137 -5.27 -2.84 -1.00
N VAL A 138 -6.33 -3.54 -1.41
CA VAL A 138 -6.29 -4.99 -1.64
C VAL A 138 -5.29 -5.37 -2.72
N ALA A 139 -5.20 -4.56 -3.78
CA ALA A 139 -4.28 -4.82 -4.87
C ALA A 139 -2.81 -4.55 -4.51
N ALA A 140 -2.57 -3.57 -3.62
CA ALA A 140 -1.23 -3.21 -3.18
C ALA A 140 -0.70 -4.06 -2.01
N ARG A 141 -1.59 -4.76 -1.28
CA ARG A 141 -1.19 -5.64 -0.17
C ARG A 141 -0.45 -6.88 -0.68
N GLY A 142 0.57 -7.29 0.07
CA GLY A 142 1.38 -8.47 -0.26
C GLY A 142 2.33 -8.30 -1.44
N LEU A 143 2.35 -7.14 -2.10
CA LEU A 143 3.31 -6.82 -3.13
C LEU A 143 4.53 -6.11 -2.53
N ASP A 144 5.71 -6.57 -2.90
CA ASP A 144 6.96 -5.90 -2.51
C ASP A 144 7.28 -4.77 -3.51
N ILE A 145 6.51 -3.69 -3.38
CA ILE A 145 6.73 -2.48 -4.18
C ILE A 145 7.96 -1.75 -3.63
N PRO A 146 8.95 -1.40 -4.47
CA PRO A 146 10.10 -0.60 -4.05
C PRO A 146 9.67 0.72 -3.42
N ALA A 147 10.54 1.31 -2.60
CA ALA A 147 10.26 2.61 -1.99
C ALA A 147 9.95 3.66 -3.05
N VAL A 148 8.82 4.35 -2.87
CA VAL A 148 8.35 5.42 -3.76
C VAL A 148 8.58 6.80 -3.14
N ASP A 149 8.60 7.84 -3.97
CA ASP A 149 8.80 9.22 -3.50
C ASP A 149 7.55 9.75 -2.78
N TRP A 150 6.36 9.42 -3.31
CA TRP A 150 5.09 9.91 -2.80
C TRP A 150 4.04 8.82 -2.66
N ILE A 151 3.32 8.89 -1.56
CA ILE A 151 2.03 8.22 -1.36
C ILE A 151 0.94 9.27 -1.35
N ILE A 152 0.01 9.19 -2.30
CA ILE A 152 -1.18 10.03 -2.33
C ILE A 152 -2.38 9.18 -1.93
N GLN A 153 -3.11 9.64 -0.95
CA GLN A 153 -4.35 8.99 -0.50
C GLN A 153 -5.53 9.82 -1.02
N TYR A 154 -5.89 9.58 -2.29
CA TYR A 154 -7.00 10.30 -2.92
C TYR A 154 -8.30 10.06 -2.18
N ASP A 155 -8.55 8.85 -1.75
CA ASP A 155 -9.60 8.53 -0.80
C ASP A 155 -8.98 8.19 0.56
N PRO A 156 -9.49 8.76 1.68
CA PRO A 156 -9.06 8.39 3.01
C PRO A 156 -9.20 6.89 3.25
N PRO A 157 -8.33 6.27 4.04
CA PRO A 157 -8.49 4.87 4.42
C PRO A 157 -9.68 4.73 5.39
N ASP A 158 -10.41 3.62 5.28
CA ASP A 158 -11.53 3.32 6.18
C ASP A 158 -11.05 2.92 7.60
N ASP A 159 -9.79 2.45 7.70
CA ASP A 159 -9.18 1.99 8.94
C ASP A 159 -7.79 2.63 9.12
N PRO A 160 -7.45 3.14 10.32
CA PRO A 160 -6.10 3.68 10.60
C PRO A 160 -4.97 2.69 10.30
N ARG A 161 -5.22 1.39 10.37
CA ARG A 161 -4.25 0.35 10.01
C ARG A 161 -3.95 0.36 8.52
N ASP A 162 -4.94 0.65 7.69
CA ASP A 162 -4.73 0.78 6.24
C ASP A 162 -3.88 2.01 5.93
N TYR A 163 -4.03 3.10 6.69
CA TYR A 163 -3.12 4.23 6.62
C TYR A 163 -1.66 3.80 6.81
N ILE A 164 -1.37 3.05 7.86
CA ILE A 164 -0.01 2.56 8.17
C ILE A 164 0.51 1.69 7.01
N HIS A 165 -0.33 0.82 6.45
CA HIS A 165 0.04 -0.02 5.32
C HIS A 165 0.29 0.77 4.04
N ARG A 166 -0.48 1.83 3.78
CA ARG A 166 -0.29 2.73 2.64
C ARG A 166 1.02 3.51 2.76
N VAL A 167 1.23 4.23 3.87
CA VAL A 167 2.44 5.02 4.07
C VAL A 167 3.70 4.18 4.21
N GLY A 168 3.57 2.93 4.66
CA GLY A 168 4.67 1.96 4.68
C GLY A 168 5.19 1.54 3.30
N ARG A 169 4.71 2.13 2.19
CA ARG A 169 5.26 1.97 0.83
C ARG A 169 6.32 3.01 0.50
N THR A 170 6.50 4.02 1.32
CA THR A 170 7.55 5.03 1.18
C THR A 170 8.45 5.03 2.43
N ALA A 171 9.46 5.87 2.46
CA ALA A 171 10.43 6.00 3.56
C ALA A 171 11.13 4.68 3.97
N ARG A 172 11.32 3.74 3.05
CA ARG A 172 11.97 2.44 3.29
C ARG A 172 13.49 2.52 3.14
N GLY A 173 14.20 1.63 3.87
CA GLY A 173 15.65 1.54 3.76
C GLY A 173 16.38 2.82 4.15
N GLY A 174 15.86 3.59 5.09
CA GLY A 174 16.46 4.84 5.55
C GLY A 174 16.30 6.04 4.60
N LYS A 175 15.56 5.90 3.50
CA LYS A 175 15.24 6.99 2.57
C LYS A 175 14.13 7.88 3.13
N HIS A 176 14.12 9.15 2.70
CA HIS A 176 12.98 10.05 2.95
C HIS A 176 11.78 9.64 2.09
N GLY A 177 10.59 9.79 2.66
CA GLY A 177 9.33 9.52 1.97
C GLY A 177 8.27 10.54 2.34
N ARG A 178 7.24 10.67 1.50
CA ARG A 178 6.19 11.66 1.66
C ARG A 178 4.83 11.03 1.49
N SER A 179 3.89 11.42 2.34
CA SER A 179 2.49 11.03 2.22
C SER A 179 1.59 12.26 2.27
N LEU A 180 0.60 12.29 1.37
CA LEU A 180 -0.41 13.34 1.29
C LEU A 180 -1.80 12.69 1.31
N LEU A 181 -2.68 13.17 2.19
CA LEU A 181 -4.08 12.77 2.33
C LEU A 181 -4.99 13.89 1.84
#